data_97ada57e0e8e0bc43f2aa89ca20f0e7c
#
_entry.id   97ada57e0e8e0bc43f2aa89ca20f0e7c
#
_cell.length_a   1.000
_cell.length_b   1.000
_cell.length_c   1.000
_cell.angle_alpha   90.00
_cell.angle_beta   90.00
_cell.angle_gamma   90.00
#
_symmetry.space_group_name_H-M   'P 1'
#
loop_
_entity.id
_entity.type
_entity.pdbx_description
1 polymer ?
#
loop_
_entity_poly.entity_id
_entity_poly.type
_entity_poly.pdbx_seq_one_letter_code
_entity_poly.pdbx_strand_id
1 'polypeptide(L)'
;MQVTSWGNTRRITIIINDMKKTKIVATISDKRCEVEFLEKLYRAGMNVVRLNTAHQDMEQALKVVENVRKVSDNIAILIDTKGPEVRTMLMDEPMHVDRGETIYLTGDPDLKMEGKLIHVSYPYFAEDIKVGDKVLVDDGDVELVVVEKKDHYLEMMVTNEAVIKNRKSVNVPGASLKLKSLSDKDRAFIDFAIDNNLDFIAHSFVRNKEDVMAIQAILDARGSKIKVIAKIENQEGVDNIDEILDYAYGVMVARGDLGIEIEAEKIPKIQRYIVKKCIESKKPVIIATQMLHTMIEHPRPTRAEISDIANAVYMGTDAIMLSGETAYGAYPEEAVTVMREVAEENEGTVPPDAGRSLVRINNEIT
;
A
#
# COMPACT_ATOMS: atom_id res chain seq x y z
N MET A 1 21.38 -39.32 -38.98
CA MET A 1 20.40 -38.80 -38.04
C MET A 1 21.11 -37.77 -37.18
N GLN A 2 21.05 -36.51 -37.59
CA GLN A 2 21.68 -35.40 -36.87
C GLN A 2 20.62 -34.81 -35.95
N VAL A 3 20.89 -34.78 -34.63
CA VAL A 3 20.10 -34.06 -33.68
C VAL A 3 20.77 -32.73 -33.39
N THR A 4 20.23 -31.66 -33.94
CA THR A 4 20.62 -30.31 -33.68
C THR A 4 19.95 -29.83 -32.39
N SER A 5 20.71 -29.70 -31.32
CA SER A 5 20.30 -29.07 -30.05
C SER A 5 20.59 -27.58 -30.11
N TRP A 6 19.62 -26.74 -30.40
CA TRP A 6 19.66 -25.30 -30.10
C TRP A 6 18.20 -24.81 -30.05
N GLY A 7 17.72 -24.47 -28.84
CA GLY A 7 16.43 -23.83 -28.75
C GLY A 7 15.60 -24.02 -27.46
N ASN A 8 16.16 -24.59 -26.38
CA ASN A 8 15.31 -24.97 -25.23
C ASN A 8 15.38 -24.06 -23.97
N THR A 9 16.33 -23.11 -23.91
CA THR A 9 16.51 -22.34 -22.67
C THR A 9 15.46 -21.21 -22.52
N ARG A 10 14.99 -20.60 -23.60
CA ARG A 10 13.97 -19.55 -23.54
C ARG A 10 12.56 -20.06 -23.27
N ARG A 11 12.21 -21.24 -23.78
CA ARG A 11 10.88 -21.85 -23.55
C ARG A 11 10.66 -22.29 -22.10
N ILE A 12 11.71 -22.71 -21.38
CA ILE A 12 11.58 -23.18 -20.00
C ILE A 12 11.28 -22.02 -19.04
N THR A 13 11.86 -20.82 -19.27
CA THR A 13 11.62 -19.65 -18.43
C THR A 13 10.19 -19.10 -18.60
N ILE A 14 9.63 -19.15 -19.81
CA ILE A 14 8.24 -18.74 -20.09
C ILE A 14 7.24 -19.73 -19.43
N ILE A 15 7.53 -21.04 -19.43
CA ILE A 15 6.66 -22.06 -18.84
C ILE A 15 6.62 -21.93 -17.30
N ILE A 16 7.72 -21.54 -16.65
CA ILE A 16 7.73 -21.36 -15.19
C ILE A 16 6.87 -20.16 -14.77
N ASN A 17 6.89 -19.06 -15.51
CA ASN A 17 6.01 -17.91 -15.22
C ASN A 17 4.52 -18.18 -15.51
N ASP A 18 4.20 -19.10 -16.41
CA ASP A 18 2.82 -19.45 -16.77
C ASP A 18 2.16 -20.41 -15.75
N MET A 19 2.94 -21.11 -14.91
CA MET A 19 2.38 -22.05 -13.93
C MET A 19 1.92 -21.38 -12.64
N LYS A 20 2.58 -20.28 -12.21
CA LYS A 20 2.24 -19.55 -10.99
C LYS A 20 1.01 -18.65 -11.21
N LYS A 21 -0.06 -18.91 -10.45
CA LYS A 21 -1.32 -18.15 -10.53
C LYS A 21 -1.27 -16.86 -9.71
N THR A 22 -0.77 -16.92 -8.47
CA THR A 22 -0.64 -15.77 -7.58
C THR A 22 0.47 -14.85 -8.07
N LYS A 23 0.14 -13.60 -8.38
CA LYS A 23 1.10 -12.62 -8.89
C LYS A 23 1.93 -12.04 -7.76
N ILE A 24 3.17 -11.63 -8.08
CA ILE A 24 4.07 -10.96 -7.15
C ILE A 24 4.22 -9.50 -7.57
N VAL A 25 3.85 -8.61 -6.67
CA VAL A 25 4.09 -7.17 -6.78
C VAL A 25 5.35 -6.82 -6.00
N ALA A 26 6.32 -6.21 -6.65
CA ALA A 26 7.57 -5.77 -6.02
C ALA A 26 7.69 -4.25 -6.07
N THR A 27 7.94 -3.62 -4.91
CA THR A 27 8.19 -2.18 -4.85
C THR A 27 9.63 -1.90 -5.28
N ILE A 28 9.79 -0.97 -6.22
CA ILE A 28 11.10 -0.59 -6.78
C ILE A 28 11.36 0.89 -6.50
N SER A 29 12.56 1.19 -5.97
CA SER A 29 13.04 2.56 -5.81
C SER A 29 13.96 2.97 -6.96
N ASP A 30 14.05 4.29 -7.23
CA ASP A 30 14.98 4.88 -8.19
C ASP A 30 16.45 4.62 -7.87
N LYS A 31 16.74 4.35 -6.59
CA LYS A 31 18.11 4.05 -6.12
C LYS A 31 18.61 2.68 -6.52
N ARG A 32 17.70 1.77 -6.86
CA ARG A 32 18.00 0.39 -7.21
C ARG A 32 17.02 -0.10 -8.29
N CYS A 33 17.20 0.40 -9.51
CA CYS A 33 16.31 0.11 -10.64
C CYS A 33 17.07 -0.19 -11.94
N GLU A 34 18.32 -0.61 -11.85
CA GLU A 34 19.13 -1.00 -13.01
C GLU A 34 18.47 -2.16 -13.75
N VAL A 35 18.60 -2.18 -15.08
CA VAL A 35 17.98 -3.20 -15.94
C VAL A 35 18.36 -4.61 -15.50
N GLU A 36 19.64 -4.85 -15.18
CA GLU A 36 20.12 -6.16 -14.70
C GLU A 36 19.46 -6.58 -13.36
N PHE A 37 19.23 -5.64 -12.46
CA PHE A 37 18.55 -5.90 -11.21
C PHE A 37 17.07 -6.26 -11.45
N LEU A 38 16.38 -5.50 -12.27
CA LEU A 38 14.98 -5.75 -12.62
C LEU A 38 14.83 -7.09 -13.37
N GLU A 39 15.76 -7.45 -14.26
CA GLU A 39 15.79 -8.77 -14.91
C GLU A 39 15.90 -9.91 -13.89
N LYS A 40 16.74 -9.77 -12.85
CA LYS A 40 16.86 -10.79 -11.80
C LYS A 40 15.54 -10.98 -11.07
N LEU A 41 14.90 -9.89 -10.65
CA LEU A 41 13.59 -9.96 -9.98
C LEU A 41 12.50 -10.55 -10.90
N TYR A 42 12.50 -10.19 -12.20
CA TYR A 42 11.57 -10.74 -13.17
C TYR A 42 11.76 -12.25 -13.33
N ARG A 43 13.01 -12.72 -13.46
CA ARG A 43 13.33 -14.15 -13.52
C ARG A 43 13.03 -14.88 -12.21
N ALA A 44 13.17 -14.21 -11.07
CA ALA A 44 12.80 -14.74 -9.76
C ALA A 44 11.27 -14.91 -9.61
N GLY A 45 10.45 -14.21 -10.42
CA GLY A 45 8.99 -14.38 -10.44
C GLY A 45 8.17 -13.11 -10.22
N MET A 46 8.78 -11.91 -10.22
CA MET A 46 8.06 -10.63 -10.18
C MET A 46 7.16 -10.47 -11.42
N ASN A 47 5.94 -10.03 -11.20
CA ASN A 47 4.95 -9.78 -12.25
C ASN A 47 4.59 -8.30 -12.38
N VAL A 48 4.60 -7.56 -11.27
CA VAL A 48 4.19 -6.15 -11.21
C VAL A 48 5.25 -5.34 -10.47
N VAL A 49 5.63 -4.22 -11.02
CA VAL A 49 6.46 -3.20 -10.36
C VAL A 49 5.55 -2.17 -9.72
N ARG A 50 5.71 -1.94 -8.42
CA ARG A 50 5.05 -0.85 -7.70
C ARG A 50 5.98 0.34 -7.52
N LEU A 51 5.50 1.53 -7.88
CA LEU A 51 6.14 2.83 -7.65
C LEU A 51 5.43 3.52 -6.50
N ASN A 52 6.14 3.76 -5.39
CA ASN A 52 5.58 4.47 -4.24
C ASN A 52 5.80 5.98 -4.38
N THR A 53 4.78 6.70 -4.80
CA THR A 53 4.87 8.15 -5.07
C THR A 53 5.03 9.00 -3.81
N ALA A 54 4.81 8.44 -2.62
CA ALA A 54 5.11 9.15 -1.37
C ALA A 54 6.60 9.48 -1.25
N HIS A 55 7.48 8.62 -1.79
CA HIS A 55 8.93 8.70 -1.65
C HIS A 55 9.67 9.02 -2.94
N GLN A 56 8.98 9.08 -4.08
CA GLN A 56 9.57 9.36 -5.39
C GLN A 56 8.99 10.64 -5.97
N ASP A 57 9.79 11.34 -6.76
CA ASP A 57 9.34 12.37 -7.68
C ASP A 57 9.11 11.78 -9.09
N MET A 58 8.67 12.61 -10.04
CA MET A 58 8.32 12.14 -11.38
C MET A 58 9.54 11.70 -12.22
N GLU A 59 10.69 12.36 -12.04
CA GLU A 59 11.92 12.02 -12.77
C GLU A 59 12.44 10.67 -12.31
N GLN A 60 12.42 10.43 -10.99
CA GLN A 60 12.78 9.16 -10.38
C GLN A 60 11.84 8.03 -10.86
N ALA A 61 10.52 8.29 -10.86
CA ALA A 61 9.54 7.33 -11.34
C ALA A 61 9.73 7.01 -12.84
N LEU A 62 9.98 8.01 -13.68
CA LEU A 62 10.22 7.83 -15.11
C LEU A 62 11.42 6.94 -15.38
N LYS A 63 12.53 7.15 -14.65
CA LYS A 63 13.71 6.30 -14.74
C LYS A 63 13.39 4.83 -14.49
N VAL A 64 12.56 4.53 -13.46
CA VAL A 64 12.15 3.16 -13.18
C VAL A 64 11.29 2.61 -14.31
N VAL A 65 10.28 3.37 -14.78
CA VAL A 65 9.39 2.97 -15.89
C VAL A 65 10.19 2.61 -17.13
N GLU A 66 11.11 3.48 -17.56
CA GLU A 66 11.96 3.24 -18.73
C GLU A 66 12.81 1.97 -18.60
N ASN A 67 13.36 1.71 -17.42
CA ASN A 67 14.18 0.53 -17.19
C ASN A 67 13.34 -0.74 -17.13
N VAL A 68 12.15 -0.70 -16.55
CA VAL A 68 11.19 -1.83 -16.58
C VAL A 68 10.81 -2.19 -18.02
N ARG A 69 10.51 -1.21 -18.85
CA ARG A 69 10.14 -1.44 -20.27
C ARG A 69 11.32 -2.00 -21.11
N LYS A 70 12.58 -1.70 -20.73
CA LYS A 70 13.77 -2.36 -21.34
C LYS A 70 13.86 -3.84 -20.98
N VAL A 71 13.34 -4.27 -19.82
CA VAL A 71 13.34 -5.68 -19.41
C VAL A 71 12.22 -6.43 -20.13
N SER A 72 10.98 -5.95 -20.04
CA SER A 72 9.82 -6.61 -20.65
C SER A 72 8.58 -5.73 -20.61
N ASP A 73 7.81 -5.75 -21.71
CA ASP A 73 6.46 -5.14 -21.75
C ASP A 73 5.44 -5.94 -20.94
N ASN A 74 5.74 -7.19 -20.60
CA ASN A 74 4.86 -8.06 -19.79
C ASN A 74 4.93 -7.77 -18.27
N ILE A 75 5.81 -6.88 -17.83
CA ILE A 75 5.84 -6.44 -16.44
C ILE A 75 4.85 -5.30 -16.31
N ALA A 76 3.78 -5.51 -15.56
CA ALA A 76 2.83 -4.46 -15.26
C ALA A 76 3.44 -3.42 -14.30
N ILE A 77 3.02 -2.15 -14.43
CA ILE A 77 3.48 -1.07 -13.57
C ILE A 77 2.29 -0.47 -12.84
N LEU A 78 2.40 -0.44 -11.52
CA LEU A 78 1.42 0.10 -10.60
C LEU A 78 1.98 1.34 -9.91
N ILE A 79 1.31 2.48 -10.06
CA ILE A 79 1.58 3.66 -9.24
C ILE A 79 0.72 3.60 -7.98
N ASP A 80 1.37 3.80 -6.84
CA ASP A 80 0.71 3.88 -5.54
C ASP A 80 0.69 5.36 -5.11
N THR A 81 -0.52 5.95 -5.04
CA THR A 81 -0.70 7.37 -4.66
C THR A 81 -0.32 7.57 -3.18
N LYS A 82 0.11 8.79 -2.87
CA LYS A 82 0.39 9.13 -1.47
C LYS A 82 -0.90 9.16 -0.64
N GLY A 83 -1.99 9.66 -1.23
CA GLY A 83 -3.25 9.87 -0.55
C GLY A 83 -3.25 11.02 0.47
N PRO A 84 -4.40 11.28 1.08
CA PRO A 84 -4.55 12.33 2.07
C PRO A 84 -4.04 11.87 3.44
N GLU A 85 -2.97 12.47 3.90
CA GLU A 85 -2.41 12.24 5.23
C GLU A 85 -2.42 13.52 6.07
N VAL A 86 -2.74 13.37 7.35
CA VAL A 86 -2.46 14.42 8.35
C VAL A 86 -1.06 14.20 8.89
N ARG A 87 -0.29 15.27 8.99
CA ARG A 87 1.09 15.22 9.50
C ARG A 87 1.35 16.34 10.50
N THR A 88 2.26 16.09 11.43
CA THR A 88 2.83 17.16 12.27
C THR A 88 3.55 18.17 11.38
N MET A 89 3.37 19.45 11.66
CA MET A 89 4.05 20.53 10.96
C MET A 89 5.47 20.72 11.49
N LEU A 90 6.17 21.73 10.95
CA LEU A 90 7.54 22.02 11.37
C LEU A 90 7.54 22.60 12.80
N MET A 91 8.40 22.07 13.63
CA MET A 91 8.75 22.54 14.96
C MET A 91 10.24 22.88 14.97
N ASP A 92 10.65 23.81 15.79
CA ASP A 92 12.08 24.22 15.91
C ASP A 92 12.95 23.05 16.39
N GLU A 93 12.43 22.28 17.37
CA GLU A 93 13.10 21.11 17.93
C GLU A 93 12.11 19.95 18.15
N PRO A 94 12.58 18.70 18.15
CA PRO A 94 11.76 17.54 18.55
C PRO A 94 11.21 17.71 19.96
N MET A 95 9.94 17.40 20.16
CA MET A 95 9.25 17.60 21.43
C MET A 95 9.23 16.30 22.25
N HIS A 96 9.91 16.29 23.38
CA HIS A 96 9.80 15.21 24.36
C HIS A 96 8.47 15.32 25.12
N VAL A 97 7.77 14.22 25.27
CA VAL A 97 6.50 14.12 25.98
C VAL A 97 6.54 12.94 26.95
N ASP A 98 6.04 13.16 28.17
CA ASP A 98 6.01 12.19 29.24
C ASP A 98 4.59 11.63 29.42
N ARG A 99 4.49 10.38 29.87
CA ARG A 99 3.20 9.77 30.15
C ARG A 99 2.44 10.57 31.24
N GLY A 100 1.19 10.89 30.95
CA GLY A 100 0.30 11.68 31.83
C GLY A 100 0.48 13.18 31.65
N GLU A 101 1.39 13.63 30.78
CA GLU A 101 1.53 15.03 30.44
C GLU A 101 0.36 15.50 29.57
N THR A 102 0.00 16.77 29.71
CA THR A 102 -0.96 17.46 28.85
C THR A 102 -0.24 18.25 27.79
N ILE A 103 -0.63 18.03 26.52
CA ILE A 103 -0.16 18.77 25.36
C ILE A 103 -1.33 19.25 24.50
N TYR A 104 -1.06 20.08 23.51
CA TYR A 104 -2.10 20.69 22.68
C TYR A 104 -1.86 20.39 21.21
N LEU A 105 -2.91 20.05 20.46
CA LEU A 105 -2.89 19.84 19.02
C LEU A 105 -3.85 20.81 18.32
N THR A 106 -3.38 21.42 17.24
CA THR A 106 -4.18 22.37 16.44
C THR A 106 -3.95 22.21 14.95
N GLY A 107 -5.01 22.41 14.15
CA GLY A 107 -4.92 22.61 12.70
C GLY A 107 -4.79 24.09 12.30
N ASP A 108 -4.91 25.02 13.23
CA ASP A 108 -4.75 26.45 12.97
C ASP A 108 -3.25 26.83 12.97
N PRO A 109 -2.69 27.22 11.81
CA PRO A 109 -1.25 27.51 11.71
C PRO A 109 -0.83 28.79 12.46
N ASP A 110 -1.77 29.67 12.78
CA ASP A 110 -1.50 30.97 13.41
C ASP A 110 -1.70 30.93 14.93
N LEU A 111 -2.27 29.85 15.47
CA LEU A 111 -2.50 29.72 16.90
C LEU A 111 -1.17 29.69 17.66
N LYS A 112 -1.07 30.54 18.69
CA LYS A 112 0.06 30.57 19.61
C LYS A 112 -0.49 30.51 21.04
N MET A 113 0.10 29.66 21.87
CA MET A 113 -0.26 29.54 23.26
C MET A 113 0.94 29.08 24.07
N GLU A 114 0.87 29.24 25.37
CA GLU A 114 1.88 28.71 26.31
C GLU A 114 1.67 27.17 26.43
N GLY A 115 2.78 26.43 26.53
CA GLY A 115 2.79 24.99 26.66
C GLY A 115 3.26 24.26 25.40
N LYS A 116 3.14 22.94 25.41
CA LYS A 116 3.56 22.06 24.30
C LYS A 116 2.47 22.02 23.22
N LEU A 117 2.55 22.93 22.26
CA LEU A 117 1.61 23.02 21.14
C LEU A 117 2.22 22.37 19.89
N ILE A 118 1.45 21.48 19.25
CA ILE A 118 1.78 20.82 18.00
C ILE A 118 0.78 21.25 16.93
N HIS A 119 1.30 21.79 15.84
CA HIS A 119 0.49 22.06 14.65
C HIS A 119 0.43 20.83 13.76
N VAL A 120 -0.75 20.56 13.21
CA VAL A 120 -0.98 19.51 12.23
C VAL A 120 -1.45 20.07 10.89
N SER A 121 -1.23 19.36 9.81
CA SER A 121 -1.49 19.82 8.44
C SER A 121 -2.98 19.91 8.06
N TYR A 122 -3.89 19.46 8.92
CA TYR A 122 -5.33 19.45 8.67
C TYR A 122 -6.04 20.59 9.43
N PRO A 123 -6.54 21.64 8.72
CA PRO A 123 -7.10 22.83 9.36
C PRO A 123 -8.31 22.57 10.27
N TYR A 124 -9.15 21.58 9.91
CA TYR A 124 -10.37 21.25 10.66
C TYR A 124 -10.14 20.20 11.76
N PHE A 125 -8.88 19.99 12.18
CA PHE A 125 -8.50 18.93 13.12
C PHE A 125 -9.28 19.02 14.44
N ALA A 126 -9.37 20.22 15.01
CA ALA A 126 -10.14 20.43 16.23
C ALA A 126 -11.67 20.28 16.03
N GLU A 127 -12.17 20.52 14.80
CA GLU A 127 -13.62 20.44 14.52
C GLU A 127 -14.11 18.99 14.39
N ASP A 128 -13.34 18.15 13.68
CA ASP A 128 -13.78 16.80 13.29
C ASP A 128 -13.54 15.74 14.38
N ILE A 129 -12.66 16.02 15.35
CA ILE A 129 -12.25 15.07 16.39
C ILE A 129 -13.06 15.29 17.67
N LYS A 130 -13.31 14.22 18.43
CA LYS A 130 -14.15 14.21 19.63
C LYS A 130 -13.34 13.94 20.89
N VAL A 131 -13.85 14.38 22.04
CA VAL A 131 -13.31 13.99 23.35
C VAL A 131 -13.39 12.48 23.50
N GLY A 132 -12.29 11.88 23.94
CA GLY A 132 -12.12 10.45 24.09
C GLY A 132 -11.50 9.76 22.86
N ASP A 133 -11.42 10.43 21.70
CA ASP A 133 -10.75 9.85 20.54
C ASP A 133 -9.24 9.68 20.82
N LYS A 134 -8.66 8.61 20.29
CA LYS A 134 -7.22 8.39 20.27
C LYS A 134 -6.60 9.11 19.08
N VAL A 135 -5.45 9.70 19.29
CA VAL A 135 -4.61 10.26 18.23
C VAL A 135 -3.26 9.59 18.28
N LEU A 136 -2.86 8.98 17.16
CA LEU A 136 -1.61 8.26 16.99
C LEU A 136 -0.66 9.11 16.15
N VAL A 137 0.56 9.33 16.65
CA VAL A 137 1.60 10.07 15.93
C VAL A 137 2.77 9.15 15.66
N ASP A 138 3.41 9.31 14.47
CA ASP A 138 4.55 8.49 14.00
C ASP A 138 4.19 6.99 13.99
N ASP A 139 3.13 6.66 13.24
CA ASP A 139 2.61 5.29 13.04
C ASP A 139 2.24 4.56 14.36
N GLY A 140 1.92 5.34 15.40
CA GLY A 140 1.52 4.82 16.70
C GLY A 140 2.63 4.79 17.75
N ASP A 141 3.83 5.27 17.44
CA ASP A 141 4.92 5.40 18.43
C ASP A 141 4.52 6.35 19.58
N VAL A 142 3.65 7.32 19.30
CA VAL A 142 3.08 8.24 20.32
C VAL A 142 1.56 8.08 20.31
N GLU A 143 1.01 7.70 21.44
CA GLU A 143 -0.45 7.63 21.65
C GLU A 143 -0.92 8.76 22.56
N LEU A 144 -1.93 9.48 22.08
CA LEU A 144 -2.57 10.60 22.76
C LEU A 144 -4.08 10.33 22.86
N VAL A 145 -4.71 10.88 23.91
CA VAL A 145 -6.17 10.83 24.08
C VAL A 145 -6.70 12.24 24.23
N VAL A 146 -7.75 12.58 23.51
CA VAL A 146 -8.42 13.88 23.61
C VAL A 146 -9.15 13.98 24.94
N VAL A 147 -8.73 14.89 25.83
CA VAL A 147 -9.37 15.12 27.13
C VAL A 147 -10.31 16.31 27.12
N GLU A 148 -10.01 17.32 26.32
CA GLU A 148 -10.90 18.47 26.13
C GLU A 148 -10.82 19.00 24.69
N LYS A 149 -11.94 19.51 24.21
CA LYS A 149 -12.06 20.14 22.86
C LYS A 149 -12.37 21.63 23.02
N LYS A 150 -11.55 22.46 22.38
CA LYS A 150 -11.77 23.91 22.29
C LYS A 150 -12.01 24.30 20.82
N ASP A 151 -12.41 25.53 20.57
CA ASP A 151 -12.77 26.01 19.23
C ASP A 151 -11.64 25.81 18.20
N HIS A 152 -10.36 26.02 18.60
CA HIS A 152 -9.21 26.01 17.71
C HIS A 152 -8.17 24.93 18.02
N TYR A 153 -8.29 24.20 19.14
CA TYR A 153 -7.32 23.19 19.54
C TYR A 153 -7.96 22.08 20.38
N LEU A 154 -7.23 20.97 20.46
CA LEU A 154 -7.54 19.85 21.33
C LEU A 154 -6.53 19.79 22.47
N GLU A 155 -7.01 19.57 23.68
CA GLU A 155 -6.19 19.22 24.81
C GLU A 155 -6.04 17.70 24.87
N MET A 156 -4.79 17.24 24.90
CA MET A 156 -4.44 15.84 24.77
C MET A 156 -3.70 15.36 26.01
N MET A 157 -4.04 14.17 26.47
CA MET A 157 -3.25 13.44 27.47
C MET A 157 -2.32 12.46 26.76
N VAL A 158 -1.05 12.52 27.08
CA VAL A 158 -0.02 11.59 26.58
C VAL A 158 -0.13 10.26 27.34
N THR A 159 -0.23 9.15 26.61
CA THR A 159 -0.40 7.81 27.23
C THR A 159 0.91 7.02 27.34
N ASN A 160 1.93 7.38 26.58
CA ASN A 160 3.27 6.78 26.64
C ASN A 160 4.38 7.84 26.47
N GLU A 161 5.53 7.62 27.10
CA GLU A 161 6.72 8.46 26.90
C GLU A 161 7.24 8.33 25.47
N ALA A 162 7.52 9.48 24.81
CA ALA A 162 7.98 9.49 23.42
C ALA A 162 8.61 10.83 23.00
N VAL A 163 9.06 10.91 21.73
CA VAL A 163 9.57 12.11 21.09
C VAL A 163 8.79 12.39 19.81
N ILE A 164 8.04 13.47 19.79
CA ILE A 164 7.30 13.91 18.61
C ILE A 164 8.24 14.72 17.70
N LYS A 165 8.31 14.33 16.42
CA LYS A 165 9.18 14.92 15.40
C LYS A 165 8.37 15.60 14.30
N ASN A 166 9.08 16.35 13.46
CA ASN A 166 8.51 17.02 12.27
C ASN A 166 8.02 16.04 11.21
N ARG A 167 6.93 16.39 10.55
CA ARG A 167 6.38 15.70 9.38
C ARG A 167 6.00 14.23 9.62
N LYS A 168 5.66 13.90 10.88
CA LYS A 168 5.21 12.56 11.26
C LYS A 168 3.73 12.39 10.98
N SER A 169 3.31 11.17 10.63
CA SER A 169 1.91 10.81 10.46
C SER A 169 1.08 11.13 11.72
N VAL A 170 -0.16 11.52 11.51
CA VAL A 170 -1.14 11.75 12.59
C VAL A 170 -2.42 11.02 12.18
N ASN A 171 -2.71 9.91 12.85
CA ASN A 171 -3.88 9.09 12.61
C ASN A 171 -4.87 9.24 13.76
N VAL A 172 -6.15 9.20 13.44
CA VAL A 172 -7.24 9.25 14.41
C VAL A 172 -8.18 8.09 14.14
N PRO A 173 -7.90 6.91 14.73
CA PRO A 173 -8.66 5.69 14.47
C PRO A 173 -10.16 5.88 14.66
N GLY A 174 -10.93 5.54 13.64
CA GLY A 174 -12.39 5.64 13.65
C GLY A 174 -12.97 7.05 13.47
N ALA A 175 -12.14 8.10 13.31
CA ALA A 175 -12.63 9.44 12.99
C ALA A 175 -12.81 9.61 11.47
N SER A 176 -13.91 10.17 11.06
CA SER A 176 -14.14 10.55 9.64
C SER A 176 -13.66 11.97 9.41
N LEU A 177 -12.46 12.09 8.83
CA LEU A 177 -11.87 13.39 8.50
C LEU A 177 -12.30 13.83 7.09
N LYS A 178 -12.68 15.10 6.93
CA LYS A 178 -13.09 15.72 5.64
C LYS A 178 -11.87 16.00 4.75
N LEU A 179 -10.99 15.05 4.60
CA LEU A 179 -9.82 15.18 3.73
C LEU A 179 -10.22 15.03 2.26
N LYS A 180 -9.59 15.85 1.39
CA LYS A 180 -9.73 15.65 -0.06
C LYS A 180 -9.14 14.33 -0.45
N SER A 181 -9.83 13.55 -1.26
CA SER A 181 -9.39 12.24 -1.75
C SER A 181 -8.04 12.30 -2.47
N LEU A 182 -7.80 13.31 -3.28
CA LEU A 182 -6.60 13.49 -4.09
C LEU A 182 -5.87 14.79 -3.74
N SER A 183 -4.59 14.68 -3.45
CA SER A 183 -3.68 15.82 -3.39
C SER A 183 -3.28 16.30 -4.80
N ASP A 184 -2.68 17.47 -4.91
CA ASP A 184 -2.15 17.98 -6.18
C ASP A 184 -1.03 17.08 -6.71
N LYS A 185 -0.21 16.50 -5.81
CA LYS A 185 0.82 15.51 -6.16
C LYS A 185 0.19 14.25 -6.75
N ASP A 186 -0.89 13.74 -6.16
CA ASP A 186 -1.57 12.56 -6.68
C ASP A 186 -2.13 12.80 -8.08
N ARG A 187 -2.77 13.97 -8.31
CA ARG A 187 -3.27 14.36 -9.64
C ARG A 187 -2.15 14.38 -10.68
N ALA A 188 -1.01 14.98 -10.33
CA ALA A 188 0.13 15.04 -11.22
C ALA A 188 0.70 13.64 -11.54
N PHE A 189 0.71 12.72 -10.56
CA PHE A 189 1.12 11.33 -10.80
C PHE A 189 0.08 10.50 -11.57
N ILE A 190 -1.22 10.82 -11.47
CA ILE A 190 -2.25 10.22 -12.32
C ILE A 190 -2.02 10.63 -13.79
N ASP A 191 -1.77 11.91 -14.04
CA ASP A 191 -1.43 12.39 -15.39
C ASP A 191 -0.15 11.72 -15.91
N PHE A 192 0.89 11.64 -15.07
CA PHE A 192 2.13 10.91 -15.40
C PHE A 192 1.84 9.44 -15.76
N ALA A 193 0.97 8.75 -15.02
CA ALA A 193 0.62 7.36 -15.31
C ALA A 193 -0.06 7.22 -16.68
N ILE A 194 -0.96 8.15 -17.01
CA ILE A 194 -1.66 8.19 -18.31
C ILE A 194 -0.66 8.41 -19.44
N ASP A 195 0.21 9.42 -19.31
CA ASP A 195 1.16 9.81 -20.35
C ASP A 195 2.21 8.75 -20.63
N ASN A 196 2.52 7.91 -19.64
CA ASN A 196 3.47 6.79 -19.76
C ASN A 196 2.80 5.42 -19.95
N ASN A 197 1.48 5.37 -20.21
CA ASN A 197 0.71 4.14 -20.44
C ASN A 197 0.96 3.06 -19.38
N LEU A 198 0.82 3.44 -18.10
CA LEU A 198 0.95 2.50 -17.00
C LEU A 198 -0.33 1.66 -16.85
N ASP A 199 -0.25 0.60 -16.04
CA ASP A 199 -1.30 -0.42 -16.00
C ASP A 199 -2.30 -0.19 -14.86
N PHE A 200 -1.80 0.22 -13.67
CA PHE A 200 -2.60 0.34 -12.46
C PHE A 200 -2.30 1.61 -11.68
N ILE A 201 -3.33 2.12 -11.00
CA ILE A 201 -3.23 3.12 -9.94
C ILE A 201 -3.80 2.49 -8.67
N ALA A 202 -2.97 2.31 -7.64
CA ALA A 202 -3.41 1.98 -6.29
C ALA A 202 -3.70 3.28 -5.54
N HIS A 203 -4.96 3.48 -5.18
CA HIS A 203 -5.41 4.69 -4.50
C HIS A 203 -5.39 4.51 -2.99
N SER A 204 -4.59 5.31 -2.30
CA SER A 204 -4.41 5.23 -0.84
C SER A 204 -5.59 5.82 -0.07
N PHE A 205 -5.85 5.25 1.09
CA PHE A 205 -6.85 5.69 2.07
C PHE A 205 -8.27 5.80 1.51
N VAL A 206 -8.68 4.87 0.65
CA VAL A 206 -10.04 4.82 0.12
C VAL A 206 -11.03 4.56 1.25
N ARG A 207 -12.04 5.42 1.37
CA ARG A 207 -13.09 5.38 2.40
C ARG A 207 -14.43 4.94 1.83
N ASN A 208 -14.71 5.31 0.58
CA ASN A 208 -16.00 5.13 -0.08
C ASN A 208 -15.83 5.09 -1.61
N LYS A 209 -16.92 4.90 -2.33
CA LYS A 209 -16.92 4.89 -3.80
C LYS A 209 -16.54 6.23 -4.42
N GLU A 210 -16.84 7.35 -3.77
CA GLU A 210 -16.53 8.69 -4.25
C GLU A 210 -15.02 8.89 -4.40
N ASP A 211 -14.22 8.31 -3.49
CA ASP A 211 -12.77 8.33 -3.57
C ASP A 211 -12.29 7.58 -4.83
N VAL A 212 -12.86 6.43 -5.16
CA VAL A 212 -12.54 5.68 -6.38
C VAL A 212 -12.98 6.44 -7.63
N MET A 213 -14.19 6.99 -7.62
CA MET A 213 -14.76 7.75 -8.74
C MET A 213 -13.96 9.01 -9.05
N ALA A 214 -13.30 9.62 -8.05
CA ALA A 214 -12.47 10.81 -8.26
C ALA A 214 -11.28 10.52 -9.20
N ILE A 215 -10.65 9.33 -9.11
CA ILE A 215 -9.63 8.90 -10.07
C ILE A 215 -10.27 8.48 -11.40
N GLN A 216 -11.33 7.67 -11.34
CA GLN A 216 -11.97 7.16 -12.55
C GLN A 216 -12.43 8.30 -13.47
N ALA A 217 -12.95 9.40 -12.92
CA ALA A 217 -13.35 10.58 -13.70
C ALA A 217 -12.19 11.22 -14.47
N ILE A 218 -10.96 11.23 -13.89
CA ILE A 218 -9.77 11.73 -14.59
C ILE A 218 -9.38 10.77 -15.73
N LEU A 219 -9.40 9.46 -15.45
CA LEU A 219 -9.09 8.44 -16.46
C LEU A 219 -10.07 8.48 -17.63
N ASP A 220 -11.36 8.58 -17.34
CA ASP A 220 -12.44 8.65 -18.36
C ASP A 220 -12.29 9.89 -19.22
N ALA A 221 -12.02 11.06 -18.61
CA ALA A 221 -11.82 12.32 -19.34
C ALA A 221 -10.62 12.28 -20.30
N ARG A 222 -9.61 11.45 -19.99
CA ARG A 222 -8.42 11.25 -20.82
C ARG A 222 -8.51 10.00 -21.71
N GLY A 223 -9.63 9.26 -21.68
CA GLY A 223 -9.81 8.00 -22.42
C GLY A 223 -8.80 6.91 -22.03
N SER A 224 -8.30 6.94 -20.80
CA SER A 224 -7.29 6.00 -20.30
C SER A 224 -7.89 4.64 -19.93
N LYS A 225 -7.11 3.58 -20.14
CA LYS A 225 -7.48 2.18 -19.77
C LYS A 225 -6.91 1.74 -18.44
N ILE A 226 -6.20 2.59 -17.74
CA ILE A 226 -5.59 2.29 -16.43
C ILE A 226 -6.67 1.81 -15.47
N LYS A 227 -6.34 0.81 -14.66
CA LYS A 227 -7.27 0.21 -13.70
C LYS A 227 -7.01 0.76 -12.29
N VAL A 228 -8.08 1.07 -11.57
CA VAL A 228 -7.99 1.60 -10.20
C VAL A 228 -8.08 0.45 -9.19
N ILE A 229 -7.06 0.32 -8.33
CA ILE A 229 -7.01 -0.57 -7.17
C ILE A 229 -7.27 0.27 -5.92
N ALA A 230 -8.34 -0.02 -5.19
CA ALA A 230 -8.65 0.67 -3.95
C ALA A 230 -7.83 0.07 -2.79
N LYS A 231 -7.05 0.89 -2.09
CA LYS A 231 -6.32 0.46 -0.90
C LYS A 231 -7.21 0.64 0.32
N ILE A 232 -7.46 -0.46 1.03
CA ILE A 232 -8.24 -0.48 2.26
C ILE A 232 -7.27 -0.40 3.43
N GLU A 233 -7.26 0.76 4.08
CA GLU A 233 -6.28 1.20 5.07
C GLU A 233 -6.92 1.79 6.33
N ASN A 234 -8.26 1.84 6.38
CA ASN A 234 -9.03 2.42 7.48
C ASN A 234 -10.36 1.68 7.70
N GLN A 235 -11.00 1.92 8.85
CA GLN A 235 -12.25 1.26 9.21
C GLN A 235 -13.39 1.63 8.26
N GLU A 236 -13.48 2.90 7.81
CA GLU A 236 -14.53 3.38 6.90
C GLU A 236 -14.49 2.61 5.57
N GLY A 237 -13.28 2.38 5.02
CA GLY A 237 -13.09 1.56 3.81
C GLY A 237 -13.46 0.09 3.99
N VAL A 238 -13.26 -0.46 5.20
CA VAL A 238 -13.73 -1.83 5.52
C VAL A 238 -15.25 -1.88 5.56
N ASP A 239 -15.89 -0.89 6.18
CA ASP A 239 -17.35 -0.85 6.33
C ASP A 239 -18.04 -0.64 4.98
N ASN A 240 -17.44 0.15 4.09
CA ASN A 240 -17.95 0.49 2.77
C ASN A 240 -17.43 -0.43 1.64
N ILE A 241 -16.84 -1.58 1.97
CA ILE A 241 -16.16 -2.45 0.98
C ILE A 241 -17.07 -2.85 -0.20
N ASP A 242 -18.35 -3.08 0.03
CA ASP A 242 -19.28 -3.51 -1.01
C ASP A 242 -19.46 -2.42 -2.07
N GLU A 243 -19.69 -1.16 -1.68
CA GLU A 243 -19.81 -0.06 -2.64
C GLU A 243 -18.47 0.28 -3.31
N ILE A 244 -17.34 0.13 -2.61
CA ILE A 244 -16.01 0.33 -3.19
C ILE A 244 -15.78 -0.70 -4.31
N LEU A 245 -16.15 -1.96 -4.09
CA LEU A 245 -16.00 -3.03 -5.08
C LEU A 245 -16.84 -2.81 -6.34
N ASP A 246 -17.97 -2.11 -6.26
CA ASP A 246 -18.78 -1.80 -7.44
C ASP A 246 -18.04 -0.88 -8.43
N TYR A 247 -17.17 0.00 -7.93
CA TYR A 247 -16.47 1.02 -8.74
C TYR A 247 -14.98 0.73 -8.96
N ALA A 248 -14.30 0.07 -8.02
CA ALA A 248 -12.90 -0.29 -8.17
C ALA A 248 -12.72 -1.50 -9.11
N TYR A 249 -11.60 -1.52 -9.84
CA TYR A 249 -11.18 -2.72 -10.57
C TYR A 249 -10.81 -3.85 -9.62
N GLY A 250 -10.10 -3.53 -8.54
CA GLY A 250 -9.68 -4.48 -7.51
C GLY A 250 -9.36 -3.76 -6.19
N VAL A 251 -8.91 -4.52 -5.22
CA VAL A 251 -8.63 -4.03 -3.87
C VAL A 251 -7.22 -4.44 -3.42
N MET A 252 -6.57 -3.59 -2.63
CA MET A 252 -5.36 -3.93 -1.89
C MET A 252 -5.64 -3.83 -0.39
N VAL A 253 -5.41 -4.91 0.33
CA VAL A 253 -5.42 -4.93 1.79
C VAL A 253 -4.04 -4.50 2.27
N ALA A 254 -3.87 -3.23 2.62
CA ALA A 254 -2.61 -2.66 3.06
C ALA A 254 -2.51 -2.74 4.60
N ARG A 255 -2.03 -3.89 5.08
CA ARG A 255 -2.09 -4.27 6.51
C ARG A 255 -1.27 -3.37 7.42
N GLY A 256 -0.23 -2.71 6.91
CA GLY A 256 0.58 -1.76 7.67
C GLY A 256 -0.27 -0.59 8.17
N ASP A 257 -0.83 0.18 7.24
CA ASP A 257 -1.65 1.35 7.56
C ASP A 257 -2.96 0.94 8.24
N LEU A 258 -3.58 -0.16 7.79
CA LEU A 258 -4.79 -0.70 8.41
C LEU A 258 -4.56 -1.09 9.90
N GLY A 259 -3.35 -1.57 10.24
CA GLY A 259 -2.98 -1.95 11.60
C GLY A 259 -2.67 -0.76 12.51
N ILE A 260 -2.54 0.47 11.96
CA ILE A 260 -2.49 1.70 12.75
C ILE A 260 -3.92 2.13 13.13
N GLU A 261 -4.86 1.96 12.20
CA GLU A 261 -6.26 2.36 12.36
C GLU A 261 -7.12 1.34 13.12
N ILE A 262 -6.75 0.07 13.09
CA ILE A 262 -7.53 -1.04 13.66
C ILE A 262 -6.62 -1.90 14.51
N GLU A 263 -7.16 -2.40 15.63
CA GLU A 263 -6.41 -3.26 16.55
C GLU A 263 -5.86 -4.51 15.84
N ALA A 264 -4.60 -4.82 16.10
CA ALA A 264 -3.84 -5.83 15.39
C ALA A 264 -4.51 -7.22 15.34
N GLU A 265 -5.19 -7.62 16.42
CA GLU A 265 -5.90 -8.90 16.51
C GLU A 265 -7.13 -9.00 15.59
N LYS A 266 -7.65 -7.86 15.10
CA LYS A 266 -8.77 -7.83 14.15
C LYS A 266 -8.32 -7.96 12.69
N ILE A 267 -7.08 -7.60 12.37
CA ILE A 267 -6.56 -7.57 10.99
C ILE A 267 -6.74 -8.90 10.25
N PRO A 268 -6.40 -10.08 10.82
CA PRO A 268 -6.57 -11.34 10.10
C PRO A 268 -8.04 -11.64 9.73
N LYS A 269 -8.99 -11.27 10.60
CA LYS A 269 -10.42 -11.41 10.33
C LYS A 269 -10.88 -10.49 9.21
N ILE A 270 -10.43 -9.22 9.23
CA ILE A 270 -10.76 -8.22 8.24
C ILE A 270 -10.17 -8.59 6.88
N GLN A 271 -8.89 -8.99 6.83
CA GLN A 271 -8.27 -9.49 5.61
C GLN A 271 -9.09 -10.62 4.97
N ARG A 272 -9.47 -11.62 5.77
CA ARG A 272 -10.30 -12.74 5.29
C ARG A 272 -11.67 -12.28 4.79
N TYR A 273 -12.29 -11.31 5.45
CA TYR A 273 -13.57 -10.73 5.06
C TYR A 273 -13.46 -10.02 3.71
N ILE A 274 -12.46 -9.14 3.53
CA ILE A 274 -12.24 -8.39 2.28
C ILE A 274 -11.93 -9.36 1.13
N VAL A 275 -11.03 -10.33 1.33
CA VAL A 275 -10.71 -11.34 0.29
C VAL A 275 -11.97 -12.08 -0.15
N LYS A 276 -12.81 -12.52 0.80
CA LYS A 276 -14.09 -13.19 0.48
C LYS A 276 -14.99 -12.29 -0.36
N LYS A 277 -15.15 -11.00 0.00
CA LYS A 277 -15.95 -10.02 -0.75
C LYS A 277 -15.42 -9.81 -2.17
N CYS A 278 -14.09 -9.72 -2.33
CA CYS A 278 -13.46 -9.61 -3.65
C CYS A 278 -13.74 -10.85 -4.52
N ILE A 279 -13.63 -12.05 -3.97
CA ILE A 279 -13.94 -13.30 -4.68
C ILE A 279 -15.40 -13.35 -5.11
N GLU A 280 -16.34 -13.03 -4.22
CA GLU A 280 -17.78 -12.99 -4.50
C GLU A 280 -18.11 -12.00 -5.62
N SER A 281 -17.46 -10.84 -5.62
CA SER A 281 -17.62 -9.79 -6.64
C SER A 281 -16.76 -10.01 -7.90
N LYS A 282 -15.94 -11.08 -7.94
CA LYS A 282 -15.00 -11.39 -9.04
C LYS A 282 -14.04 -10.24 -9.31
N LYS A 283 -13.54 -9.59 -8.26
CA LYS A 283 -12.57 -8.50 -8.29
C LYS A 283 -11.23 -8.98 -7.77
N PRO A 284 -10.10 -8.60 -8.39
CA PRO A 284 -8.78 -8.99 -7.91
C PRO A 284 -8.47 -8.38 -6.54
N VAL A 285 -7.74 -9.13 -5.72
CA VAL A 285 -7.29 -8.69 -4.41
C VAL A 285 -5.80 -8.91 -4.23
N ILE A 286 -5.13 -7.89 -3.70
CA ILE A 286 -3.70 -7.88 -3.35
C ILE A 286 -3.57 -7.86 -1.83
N ILE A 287 -2.77 -8.78 -1.27
CA ILE A 287 -2.36 -8.70 0.13
C ILE A 287 -0.99 -8.03 0.20
N ALA A 288 -0.91 -6.97 0.98
CA ALA A 288 0.24 -6.09 1.02
C ALA A 288 0.79 -5.87 2.43
N THR A 289 2.05 -5.49 2.49
CA THR A 289 2.85 -5.13 3.66
C THR A 289 3.18 -6.27 4.61
N GLN A 290 4.40 -6.23 5.16
CA GLN A 290 4.91 -7.16 6.17
C GLN A 290 4.81 -8.66 5.78
N MET A 291 5.00 -9.00 4.48
CA MET A 291 4.94 -10.38 4.01
C MET A 291 6.24 -11.15 4.32
N LEU A 292 7.39 -10.53 4.04
CA LEU A 292 8.73 -11.07 4.31
C LEU A 292 9.62 -10.00 4.96
N HIS A 293 9.08 -9.25 5.91
CA HIS A 293 9.73 -8.08 6.52
C HIS A 293 11.12 -8.39 7.08
N THR A 294 11.29 -9.59 7.68
CA THR A 294 12.59 -10.05 8.17
C THR A 294 13.65 -10.11 7.06
N MET A 295 13.24 -10.34 5.81
CA MET A 295 14.18 -10.42 4.69
C MET A 295 14.68 -9.05 4.20
N ILE A 296 14.25 -7.96 4.80
CA ILE A 296 14.92 -6.66 4.63
C ILE A 296 16.38 -6.76 5.08
N GLU A 297 16.65 -7.43 6.20
CA GLU A 297 17.96 -7.52 6.83
C GLU A 297 18.54 -8.93 6.85
N HIS A 298 17.72 -9.97 6.75
CA HIS A 298 18.12 -11.36 6.88
C HIS A 298 17.86 -12.18 5.60
N PRO A 299 18.75 -13.14 5.25
CA PRO A 299 18.62 -13.92 4.01
C PRO A 299 17.52 -14.98 4.03
N ARG A 300 16.86 -15.19 5.17
CA ARG A 300 15.80 -16.19 5.34
C ARG A 300 14.66 -15.61 6.14
N PRO A 301 13.39 -15.90 5.74
CA PRO A 301 12.22 -15.48 6.47
C PRO A 301 12.00 -16.33 7.72
N THR A 302 11.13 -15.87 8.60
CA THR A 302 10.58 -16.62 9.71
C THR A 302 9.54 -17.64 9.23
N ARG A 303 9.23 -18.64 10.06
CA ARG A 303 8.13 -19.58 9.79
C ARG A 303 6.77 -18.89 9.79
N ALA A 304 6.61 -17.83 10.57
CA ALA A 304 5.39 -17.04 10.62
C ALA A 304 5.12 -16.33 9.28
N GLU A 305 6.15 -15.74 8.67
CA GLU A 305 6.07 -15.09 7.35
C GLU A 305 5.75 -16.09 6.24
N ILE A 306 6.37 -17.26 6.23
CA ILE A 306 6.02 -18.35 5.29
C ILE A 306 4.55 -18.76 5.46
N SER A 307 4.09 -18.92 6.71
CA SER A 307 2.69 -19.28 6.98
C SER A 307 1.72 -18.16 6.56
N ASP A 308 2.10 -16.89 6.69
CA ASP A 308 1.29 -15.75 6.28
C ASP A 308 1.11 -15.72 4.76
N ILE A 309 2.18 -15.91 3.98
CA ILE A 309 2.09 -16.05 2.52
C ILE A 309 1.20 -17.23 2.14
N ALA A 310 1.42 -18.41 2.73
CA ALA A 310 0.61 -19.59 2.45
C ALA A 310 -0.88 -19.34 2.76
N ASN A 311 -1.20 -18.68 3.88
CA ASN A 311 -2.57 -18.31 4.22
C ASN A 311 -3.19 -17.34 3.23
N ALA A 312 -2.45 -16.35 2.72
CA ALA A 312 -2.93 -15.46 1.67
C ALA A 312 -3.29 -16.26 0.40
N VAL A 313 -2.43 -17.20 0.00
CA VAL A 313 -2.68 -18.08 -1.15
C VAL A 313 -3.89 -18.99 -0.91
N TYR A 314 -4.03 -19.61 0.28
CA TYR A 314 -5.18 -20.45 0.63
C TYR A 314 -6.51 -19.70 0.61
N MET A 315 -6.50 -18.41 0.94
CA MET A 315 -7.69 -17.57 0.84
C MET A 315 -8.10 -17.26 -0.60
N GLY A 316 -7.27 -17.58 -1.60
CA GLY A 316 -7.55 -17.32 -3.02
C GLY A 316 -7.16 -15.91 -3.48
N THR A 317 -6.18 -15.29 -2.82
CA THR A 317 -5.64 -13.97 -3.20
C THR A 317 -5.03 -13.99 -4.60
N ASP A 318 -5.28 -12.96 -5.40
CA ASP A 318 -4.75 -12.83 -6.77
C ASP A 318 -3.30 -12.39 -6.80
N ALA A 319 -2.88 -11.54 -5.85
CA ALA A 319 -1.50 -11.09 -5.77
C ALA A 319 -1.05 -10.86 -4.32
N ILE A 320 0.26 -10.93 -4.12
CA ILE A 320 0.95 -10.65 -2.87
C ILE A 320 2.07 -9.65 -3.13
N MET A 321 2.35 -8.76 -2.17
CA MET A 321 3.23 -7.62 -2.41
C MET A 321 4.41 -7.58 -1.44
N LEU A 322 5.59 -7.30 -1.99
CA LEU A 322 6.81 -6.92 -1.28
C LEU A 322 6.98 -5.40 -1.31
N SER A 323 7.31 -4.82 -0.17
CA SER A 323 7.52 -3.37 0.03
C SER A 323 9.00 -3.06 0.22
N GLY A 324 9.45 -2.91 1.46
CA GLY A 324 10.85 -2.64 1.82
C GLY A 324 11.81 -3.72 1.36
N GLU A 325 11.35 -4.97 1.34
CA GLU A 325 12.12 -6.16 0.96
C GLU A 325 12.78 -6.01 -0.41
N THR A 326 12.07 -5.40 -1.36
CA THR A 326 12.58 -5.17 -2.73
C THR A 326 13.02 -3.74 -2.99
N ALA A 327 12.47 -2.75 -2.26
CA ALA A 327 12.79 -1.35 -2.46
C ALA A 327 14.18 -0.96 -1.95
N TYR A 328 14.59 -1.49 -0.79
CA TYR A 328 15.86 -1.18 -0.15
C TYR A 328 16.47 -2.34 0.65
N GLY A 329 15.79 -3.47 0.75
CA GLY A 329 16.25 -4.64 1.49
C GLY A 329 17.56 -5.23 0.95
N ALA A 330 18.27 -5.98 1.78
CA ALA A 330 19.54 -6.61 1.42
C ALA A 330 19.36 -7.83 0.52
N TYR A 331 18.19 -8.48 0.53
CA TYR A 331 17.93 -9.77 -0.12
C TYR A 331 16.69 -9.75 -1.03
N PRO A 332 16.59 -8.83 -2.02
CA PRO A 332 15.38 -8.65 -2.82
C PRO A 332 15.10 -9.82 -3.78
N GLU A 333 16.11 -10.41 -4.39
CA GLU A 333 15.98 -11.54 -5.32
C GLU A 333 15.51 -12.78 -4.55
N GLU A 334 16.10 -13.04 -3.40
CA GLU A 334 15.74 -14.12 -2.50
C GLU A 334 14.31 -13.96 -1.98
N ALA A 335 13.90 -12.73 -1.63
CA ALA A 335 12.53 -12.44 -1.16
C ALA A 335 11.48 -12.75 -2.25
N VAL A 336 11.71 -12.34 -3.49
CA VAL A 336 10.84 -12.68 -4.63
C VAL A 336 10.83 -14.20 -4.88
N THR A 337 12.00 -14.85 -4.78
CA THR A 337 12.14 -16.31 -4.96
C THR A 337 11.35 -17.06 -3.91
N VAL A 338 11.53 -16.73 -2.63
CA VAL A 338 10.79 -17.35 -1.52
C VAL A 338 9.29 -17.17 -1.69
N MET A 339 8.85 -15.94 -2.00
CA MET A 339 7.44 -15.65 -2.22
C MET A 339 6.84 -16.48 -3.35
N ARG A 340 7.58 -16.65 -4.46
CA ARG A 340 7.18 -17.52 -5.57
C ARG A 340 7.08 -18.97 -5.13
N GLU A 341 8.12 -19.51 -4.50
CA GLU A 341 8.17 -20.92 -4.10
C GLU A 341 7.04 -21.28 -3.14
N VAL A 342 6.76 -20.40 -2.15
CA VAL A 342 5.64 -20.61 -1.23
C VAL A 342 4.31 -20.55 -1.96
N ALA A 343 4.13 -19.62 -2.91
CA ALA A 343 2.90 -19.53 -3.68
C ALA A 343 2.69 -20.78 -4.56
N GLU A 344 3.70 -21.20 -5.32
CA GLU A 344 3.65 -22.38 -6.21
C GLU A 344 3.32 -23.66 -5.43
N GLU A 345 3.95 -23.88 -4.27
CA GLU A 345 3.71 -25.05 -3.43
C GLU A 345 2.28 -25.12 -2.90
N ASN A 346 1.68 -23.95 -2.60
CA ASN A 346 0.39 -23.89 -1.90
C ASN A 346 -0.82 -23.67 -2.84
N GLU A 347 -0.63 -23.24 -4.09
CA GLU A 347 -1.72 -22.99 -5.04
C GLU A 347 -2.55 -24.24 -5.37
N GLY A 348 -1.93 -25.41 -5.38
CA GLY A 348 -2.59 -26.70 -5.66
C GLY A 348 -3.60 -27.12 -4.61
N THR A 349 -3.55 -26.55 -3.42
CA THR A 349 -4.45 -26.87 -2.30
C THR A 349 -5.69 -25.98 -2.24
N VAL A 350 -5.74 -24.92 -3.04
CA VAL A 350 -6.89 -24.00 -3.08
C VAL A 350 -8.05 -24.68 -3.79
N PRO A 351 -9.26 -24.75 -3.18
CA PRO A 351 -10.43 -25.35 -3.82
C PRO A 351 -10.72 -24.71 -5.18
N PRO A 352 -11.18 -25.49 -6.18
CA PRO A 352 -11.54 -24.98 -7.51
C PRO A 352 -12.58 -23.86 -7.49
N ASP A 353 -13.43 -23.85 -6.45
CA ASP A 353 -14.55 -22.92 -6.26
C ASP A 353 -14.17 -21.61 -5.54
N ALA A 354 -12.93 -21.47 -5.05
CA ALA A 354 -12.41 -20.18 -4.66
C ALA A 354 -12.31 -19.34 -5.94
N GLY A 355 -13.36 -18.57 -6.22
CA GLY A 355 -13.64 -17.90 -7.49
C GLY A 355 -12.48 -17.00 -7.94
N ARG A 356 -11.55 -17.59 -8.67
CA ARG A 356 -10.34 -16.91 -9.14
C ARG A 356 -10.69 -16.02 -10.31
N SER A 357 -10.56 -14.72 -10.11
CA SER A 357 -10.61 -13.75 -11.21
C SER A 357 -9.31 -13.72 -12.03
N LEU A 358 -8.38 -14.63 -11.73
CA LEU A 358 -7.02 -14.75 -12.27
C LEU A 358 -6.92 -14.78 -13.82
N VAL A 359 -7.96 -15.25 -14.49
CA VAL A 359 -7.99 -15.27 -15.96
C VAL A 359 -8.04 -13.85 -16.53
N ARG A 360 -8.56 -12.86 -15.79
CA ARG A 360 -8.68 -11.49 -16.28
C ARG A 360 -7.39 -10.71 -16.26
N ILE A 361 -6.58 -10.82 -15.21
CA ILE A 361 -5.30 -10.10 -15.14
C ILE A 361 -4.35 -10.54 -16.26
N ASN A 362 -4.34 -11.84 -16.62
CA ASN A 362 -3.49 -12.33 -17.71
C ASN A 362 -4.02 -12.00 -19.12
N ASN A 363 -5.34 -11.83 -19.30
CA ASN A 363 -5.92 -11.57 -20.62
C ASN A 363 -6.08 -10.08 -20.94
N GLU A 364 -5.91 -9.19 -19.97
CA GLU A 364 -6.01 -7.74 -20.17
C GLU A 364 -4.63 -7.05 -20.23
N ILE A 365 -3.56 -7.77 -19.90
CA ILE A 365 -2.15 -7.32 -20.02
C ILE A 365 -1.52 -7.80 -21.34
N THR A 366 -2.19 -8.63 -22.10
CA THR A 366 -1.88 -8.97 -23.50
C THR A 366 -2.88 -8.28 -24.40
#